data_8f65943046de4dd0a5cef37e9678d8f5
#
_entry.id   8f65943046de4dd0a5cef37e9678d8f5
#
_cell.length_a   1.000
_cell.length_b   1.000
_cell.length_c   1.000
_cell.angle_alpha   90.00
_cell.angle_beta   90.00
_cell.angle_gamma   90.00
#
_symmetry.space_group_name_H-M   'P 1'
#
loop_
_entity.id
_entity.type
_entity.pdbx_description
1 polymer ?
#
loop_
_entity_poly.entity_id
_entity_poly.type
_entity_poly.pdbx_seq_one_letter_code
_entity_poly.pdbx_strand_id
1 'polypeptide(L)'
;MYKIFFILLLSLFMNSLTSGQSKVLPVIVIQNDTLPHVQLPEVLVKVRKRNHNYYERQHQKYNRMVHNVRKALPYAKIAALKINKIEQKLKTIHSEKEKKRVVKEEYKQLMKTFKQPLMKLTVTQGRILIRLIYRETQNTSFHHIKEYRGSVNAYFWQSIALLFGHNLKADYEPNGRDREIEEIVRSIEKDLYQ
;
A
#
# COMPACT_ATOMS: atom_id res chain seq x y z
N MET A 1 -57.14 55.81 -8.33
CA MET A 1 -57.88 54.51 -8.24
C MET A 1 -56.98 53.30 -8.41
N TYR A 2 -56.01 53.29 -9.28
CA TYR A 2 -55.14 52.06 -9.48
C TYR A 2 -54.25 51.67 -8.30
N LYS A 3 -53.79 52.61 -7.48
CA LYS A 3 -52.93 52.29 -6.29
C LYS A 3 -53.67 51.53 -5.19
N ILE A 4 -54.96 51.85 -5.00
CA ILE A 4 -55.83 51.20 -4.00
C ILE A 4 -56.12 49.73 -4.45
N PHE A 5 -56.38 49.54 -5.75
CA PHE A 5 -56.62 48.21 -6.32
C PHE A 5 -55.40 47.32 -6.25
N PHE A 6 -54.19 47.87 -6.43
CA PHE A 6 -52.92 47.10 -6.32
C PHE A 6 -52.61 46.68 -4.90
N ILE A 7 -52.94 47.55 -3.92
CA ILE A 7 -52.76 47.18 -2.49
C ILE A 7 -53.74 46.08 -2.07
N LEU A 8 -54.98 46.11 -2.57
CA LEU A 8 -56.01 45.13 -2.31
C LEU A 8 -55.68 43.76 -2.97
N LEU A 9 -55.09 43.77 -4.15
CA LEU A 9 -54.60 42.57 -4.84
C LEU A 9 -53.40 41.95 -4.12
N LEU A 10 -52.50 42.79 -3.58
CA LEU A 10 -51.30 42.32 -2.85
C LEU A 10 -51.69 41.70 -1.47
N SER A 11 -52.75 42.19 -0.82
CA SER A 11 -53.25 41.64 0.43
C SER A 11 -53.91 40.25 0.29
N LEU A 12 -54.50 39.96 -0.88
CA LEU A 12 -55.08 38.64 -1.18
C LEU A 12 -54.00 37.58 -1.40
N PHE A 13 -52.80 37.99 -1.86
CA PHE A 13 -51.72 37.07 -2.13
C PHE A 13 -50.94 36.61 -0.87
N MET A 14 -51.06 37.35 0.24
CA MET A 14 -50.32 37.05 1.47
C MET A 14 -50.98 35.99 2.38
N ASN A 15 -52.19 35.51 2.08
CA ASN A 15 -52.92 34.58 2.93
C ASN A 15 -52.73 33.08 2.59
N SER A 16 -51.85 32.75 1.63
CA SER A 16 -51.71 31.35 1.16
C SER A 16 -50.44 30.63 1.59
N LEU A 17 -49.70 31.12 2.61
CA LEU A 17 -48.38 30.54 2.96
C LEU A 17 -48.28 30.02 4.40
N THR A 18 -49.33 29.48 4.97
CA THR A 18 -49.19 28.78 6.29
C THR A 18 -49.99 27.47 6.31
N SER A 19 -49.54 26.49 5.52
CA SER A 19 -49.86 25.09 5.78
C SER A 19 -48.63 24.44 6.42
N GLY A 20 -48.47 24.65 7.71
CA GLY A 20 -47.60 23.86 8.54
C GLY A 20 -48.14 22.44 8.63
N GLN A 21 -47.69 21.55 7.77
CA GLN A 21 -48.00 20.12 7.94
C GLN A 21 -47.18 19.62 9.13
N SER A 22 -47.80 19.58 10.30
CA SER A 22 -47.31 18.82 11.45
C SER A 22 -47.39 17.34 11.10
N LYS A 23 -46.25 16.71 10.79
CA LYS A 23 -46.14 15.27 10.55
C LYS A 23 -46.30 14.59 11.89
N VAL A 24 -47.52 14.09 12.19
CA VAL A 24 -47.77 13.30 13.40
C VAL A 24 -47.03 11.98 13.23
N LEU A 25 -46.03 11.74 14.06
CA LEU A 25 -45.32 10.47 14.09
C LEU A 25 -46.11 9.47 14.95
N PRO A 26 -46.31 8.24 14.50
CA PRO A 26 -46.92 7.21 15.33
C PRO A 26 -46.00 6.93 16.54
N VAL A 27 -46.60 6.66 17.67
CA VAL A 27 -45.94 6.48 18.97
C VAL A 27 -46.22 5.08 19.47
N ILE A 28 -45.18 4.40 19.99
CA ILE A 28 -45.34 3.10 20.70
C ILE A 28 -45.07 3.33 22.18
N VAL A 29 -45.97 2.80 23.03
CA VAL A 29 -45.81 2.80 24.48
C VAL A 29 -45.18 1.50 24.91
N ILE A 30 -43.99 1.54 25.51
CA ILE A 30 -43.30 0.39 26.09
C ILE A 30 -43.03 0.67 27.55
N GLN A 31 -43.56 -0.15 28.44
CA GLN A 31 -43.35 -0.06 29.91
C GLN A 31 -43.52 1.35 30.48
N ASN A 32 -44.62 2.02 30.14
CA ASN A 32 -44.95 3.38 30.58
C ASN A 32 -44.11 4.51 29.99
N ASP A 33 -43.25 4.21 29.04
CA ASP A 33 -42.48 5.23 28.31
C ASP A 33 -42.95 5.35 26.86
N THR A 34 -43.03 6.61 26.37
CA THR A 34 -43.62 6.92 25.07
C THR A 34 -42.53 7.23 24.08
N LEU A 35 -42.25 6.30 23.17
CA LEU A 35 -41.17 6.46 22.16
C LEU A 35 -41.75 6.75 20.76
N PRO A 36 -41.19 7.67 20.00
CA PRO A 36 -41.59 7.89 18.63
C PRO A 36 -41.23 6.68 17.75
N HIS A 37 -42.24 6.13 17.07
CA HIS A 37 -42.06 5.00 16.17
C HIS A 37 -41.90 5.50 14.72
N VAL A 38 -40.73 5.34 14.16
CA VAL A 38 -40.47 5.65 12.76
C VAL A 38 -40.41 4.36 11.95
N GLN A 39 -41.42 4.11 11.13
CA GLN A 39 -41.36 3.03 10.15
C GLN A 39 -40.39 3.43 9.06
N LEU A 40 -39.24 2.76 9.00
CA LEU A 40 -38.31 2.90 7.90
C LEU A 40 -38.86 2.13 6.67
N PRO A 41 -38.82 2.72 5.48
CA PRO A 41 -39.21 2.00 4.28
C PRO A 41 -38.27 0.81 4.05
N GLU A 42 -38.82 -0.31 3.63
CA GLU A 42 -38.02 -1.48 3.23
C GLU A 42 -37.01 -1.08 2.14
N VAL A 43 -35.73 -1.20 2.48
CA VAL A 43 -34.67 -1.02 1.52
C VAL A 43 -34.42 -2.36 0.84
N LEU A 44 -34.96 -2.54 -0.36
CA LEU A 44 -34.63 -3.68 -1.19
C LEU A 44 -33.19 -3.57 -1.67
N VAL A 45 -32.28 -4.21 -0.95
CA VAL A 45 -30.88 -4.35 -1.38
C VAL A 45 -30.85 -5.37 -2.52
N LYS A 46 -30.97 -4.89 -3.76
CA LYS A 46 -30.70 -5.72 -4.93
C LYS A 46 -29.22 -6.00 -4.99
N VAL A 47 -28.82 -7.16 -4.52
CA VAL A 47 -27.45 -7.67 -4.76
C VAL A 47 -27.29 -7.87 -6.27
N ARG A 48 -26.59 -6.94 -6.91
CA ARG A 48 -26.16 -7.13 -8.30
C ARG A 48 -25.28 -8.36 -8.27
N LYS A 49 -25.68 -9.45 -8.93
CA LYS A 49 -24.85 -10.67 -9.10
C LYS A 49 -23.54 -10.23 -9.75
N ARG A 50 -22.58 -9.81 -8.91
CA ARG A 50 -21.21 -9.58 -9.38
C ARG A 50 -20.64 -10.92 -9.77
N ASN A 51 -20.08 -10.97 -10.96
CA ASN A 51 -19.54 -12.16 -11.57
C ASN A 51 -18.64 -12.90 -10.55
N HIS A 52 -19.07 -14.06 -10.05
CA HIS A 52 -18.34 -14.90 -9.09
C HIS A 52 -16.88 -15.10 -9.52
N ASN A 53 -16.67 -15.30 -10.81
CA ASN A 53 -15.35 -15.42 -11.44
C ASN A 53 -14.44 -14.18 -11.24
N TYR A 54 -15.01 -12.98 -11.03
CA TYR A 54 -14.20 -11.78 -10.78
C TYR A 54 -13.58 -11.81 -9.39
N TYR A 55 -14.37 -12.14 -8.37
CA TYR A 55 -13.89 -12.23 -6.99
C TYR A 55 -12.87 -13.35 -6.81
N GLU A 56 -13.12 -14.51 -7.40
CA GLU A 56 -12.19 -15.62 -7.37
C GLU A 56 -10.84 -15.25 -8.01
N ARG A 57 -10.86 -14.57 -9.17
CA ARG A 57 -9.62 -14.10 -9.80
C ARG A 57 -8.85 -13.10 -8.95
N GLN A 58 -9.54 -12.21 -8.22
CA GLN A 58 -8.90 -11.27 -7.31
C GLN A 58 -8.28 -12.00 -6.11
N HIS A 59 -9.00 -12.93 -5.49
CA HIS A 59 -8.47 -13.78 -4.42
C HIS A 59 -7.25 -14.58 -4.87
N GLN A 60 -7.29 -15.17 -6.04
CA GLN A 60 -6.15 -15.91 -6.58
C GLN A 60 -4.93 -15.02 -6.86
N LYS A 61 -5.15 -13.77 -7.32
CA LYS A 61 -4.07 -12.79 -7.49
C LYS A 61 -3.45 -12.41 -6.16
N TYR A 62 -4.28 -12.09 -5.17
CA TYR A 62 -3.85 -11.76 -3.82
C TYR A 62 -3.07 -12.91 -3.18
N ASN A 63 -3.60 -14.13 -3.21
CA ASN A 63 -2.93 -15.31 -2.65
C ASN A 63 -1.56 -15.57 -3.32
N ARG A 64 -1.47 -15.37 -4.64
CA ARG A 64 -0.18 -15.43 -5.35
C ARG A 64 0.78 -14.33 -4.90
N MET A 65 0.28 -13.12 -4.66
CA MET A 65 1.11 -12.02 -4.15
C MET A 65 1.62 -12.34 -2.75
N VAL A 66 0.76 -12.79 -1.84
CA VAL A 66 1.13 -13.24 -0.48
C VAL A 66 2.21 -14.31 -0.53
N HIS A 67 2.04 -15.33 -1.37
CA HIS A 67 3.05 -16.39 -1.54
C HIS A 67 4.40 -15.82 -2.02
N ASN A 68 4.38 -14.92 -3.01
CA ASN A 68 5.60 -14.33 -3.56
C ASN A 68 6.31 -13.43 -2.55
N VAL A 69 5.55 -12.60 -1.80
CA VAL A 69 6.11 -11.75 -0.73
C VAL A 69 6.71 -12.63 0.39
N ARG A 70 5.96 -13.63 0.86
CA ARG A 70 6.43 -14.55 1.93
C ARG A 70 7.72 -15.27 1.54
N LYS A 71 7.88 -15.61 0.26
CA LYS A 71 9.09 -16.27 -0.24
C LYS A 71 10.27 -15.29 -0.41
N ALA A 72 10.02 -14.04 -0.76
CA ALA A 72 11.07 -13.03 -1.00
C ALA A 72 11.53 -12.32 0.28
N LEU A 73 10.64 -12.14 1.26
CA LEU A 73 10.88 -11.34 2.48
C LEU A 73 12.11 -11.78 3.30
N PRO A 74 12.36 -13.08 3.58
CA PRO A 74 13.54 -13.48 4.35
C PRO A 74 14.84 -13.12 3.63
N TYR A 75 14.89 -13.24 2.31
CA TYR A 75 16.07 -12.83 1.53
C TYR A 75 16.28 -11.32 1.53
N ALA A 76 15.19 -10.55 1.53
CA ALA A 76 15.26 -9.08 1.63
C ALA A 76 15.82 -8.65 2.98
N LYS A 77 15.35 -9.23 4.09
CA LYS A 77 15.85 -8.94 5.44
C LYS A 77 17.34 -9.30 5.58
N ILE A 78 17.78 -10.46 5.08
CA ILE A 78 19.19 -10.83 5.10
C ILE A 78 20.04 -9.90 4.26
N ALA A 79 19.56 -9.52 3.06
CA ALA A 79 20.26 -8.58 2.19
C ALA A 79 20.41 -7.21 2.84
N ALA A 80 19.36 -6.70 3.48
CA ALA A 80 19.39 -5.42 4.17
C ALA A 80 20.40 -5.42 5.35
N LEU A 81 20.41 -6.48 6.16
CA LEU A 81 21.40 -6.63 7.24
C LEU A 81 22.84 -6.62 6.70
N LYS A 82 23.09 -7.28 5.57
CA LYS A 82 24.41 -7.30 4.93
C LYS A 82 24.78 -5.92 4.37
N ILE A 83 23.85 -5.24 3.73
CA ILE A 83 24.05 -3.88 3.19
C ILE A 83 24.40 -2.92 4.33
N ASN A 84 23.63 -2.92 5.43
CA ASN A 84 23.89 -2.09 6.59
C ASN A 84 25.28 -2.38 7.22
N LYS A 85 25.69 -3.63 7.26
CA LYS A 85 27.00 -4.04 7.77
C LYS A 85 28.16 -3.54 6.87
N ILE A 86 27.98 -3.61 5.58
CA ILE A 86 28.94 -3.04 4.60
C ILE A 86 29.05 -1.54 4.78
N GLU A 87 27.92 -0.84 4.91
CA GLU A 87 27.88 0.59 5.12
C GLU A 87 28.62 1.02 6.39
N GLN A 88 28.42 0.32 7.52
CA GLN A 88 29.15 0.59 8.74
C GLN A 88 30.67 0.42 8.54
N LYS A 89 31.12 -0.62 7.85
CA LYS A 89 32.54 -0.80 7.50
C LYS A 89 33.06 0.35 6.63
N LEU A 90 32.27 0.83 5.67
CA LEU A 90 32.68 1.92 4.77
C LEU A 90 32.85 3.27 5.49
N LYS A 91 32.12 3.52 6.57
CA LYS A 91 32.26 4.73 7.37
C LYS A 91 33.63 4.88 8.01
N THR A 92 34.32 3.77 8.30
CA THR A 92 35.65 3.77 8.93
C THR A 92 36.80 3.86 7.93
N ILE A 93 36.50 3.74 6.64
CA ILE A 93 37.51 3.74 5.57
C ILE A 93 37.56 5.12 4.90
N HIS A 94 38.71 5.76 4.89
CA HIS A 94 38.89 7.09 4.24
C HIS A 94 39.28 6.98 2.77
N SER A 95 39.96 5.92 2.38
CA SER A 95 40.44 5.72 1.00
C SER A 95 39.35 5.20 0.08
N GLU A 96 39.03 5.96 -0.98
CA GLU A 96 38.05 5.56 -1.99
C GLU A 96 38.46 4.25 -2.73
N LYS A 97 39.77 4.04 -2.95
CA LYS A 97 40.29 2.79 -3.55
C LYS A 97 40.01 1.59 -2.65
N GLU A 98 40.18 1.78 -1.35
CA GLU A 98 39.92 0.72 -0.37
C GLU A 98 38.44 0.45 -0.18
N LYS A 99 37.60 1.49 -0.14
CA LYS A 99 36.14 1.34 -0.13
C LYS A 99 35.68 0.46 -1.31
N LYS A 100 36.14 0.78 -2.53
CA LYS A 100 35.81 -0.01 -3.74
C LYS A 100 36.24 -1.46 -3.63
N ARG A 101 37.40 -1.74 -3.05
CA ARG A 101 37.90 -3.10 -2.83
C ARG A 101 37.01 -3.87 -1.85
N VAL A 102 36.73 -3.29 -0.69
CA VAL A 102 35.89 -3.89 0.35
C VAL A 102 34.51 -4.23 -0.19
N VAL A 103 33.89 -3.31 -0.89
CA VAL A 103 32.56 -3.55 -1.44
C VAL A 103 32.58 -4.64 -2.50
N LYS A 104 33.60 -4.69 -3.37
CA LYS A 104 33.72 -5.76 -4.37
C LYS A 104 33.88 -7.14 -3.70
N GLU A 105 34.63 -7.22 -2.62
CA GLU A 105 34.83 -8.48 -1.87
C GLU A 105 33.56 -8.93 -1.15
N GLU A 106 32.92 -8.04 -0.41
CA GLU A 106 31.66 -8.32 0.30
C GLU A 106 30.54 -8.73 -0.68
N TYR A 107 30.49 -8.06 -1.83
CA TYR A 107 29.58 -8.42 -2.90
C TYR A 107 29.87 -9.82 -3.47
N LYS A 108 31.13 -10.15 -3.71
CA LYS A 108 31.53 -11.48 -4.18
C LYS A 108 31.11 -12.57 -3.20
N GLN A 109 31.28 -12.32 -1.90
CA GLN A 109 30.85 -13.23 -0.84
C GLN A 109 29.31 -13.37 -0.82
N LEU A 110 28.58 -12.26 -0.89
CA LEU A 110 27.13 -12.26 -0.95
C LEU A 110 26.63 -13.12 -2.12
N MET A 111 27.18 -12.89 -3.31
CA MET A 111 26.79 -13.65 -4.50
C MET A 111 27.16 -15.12 -4.40
N LYS A 112 28.31 -15.47 -3.82
CA LYS A 112 28.69 -16.87 -3.60
C LYS A 112 27.66 -17.60 -2.72
N THR A 113 27.13 -16.93 -1.70
CA THR A 113 26.18 -17.52 -0.74
C THR A 113 24.75 -17.57 -1.31
N PHE A 114 24.34 -16.51 -1.96
CA PHE A 114 22.92 -16.32 -2.32
C PHE A 114 22.58 -16.58 -3.77
N LYS A 115 23.57 -16.73 -4.68
CA LYS A 115 23.32 -16.96 -6.11
C LYS A 115 22.35 -18.13 -6.34
N GLN A 116 22.61 -19.29 -5.72
CA GLN A 116 21.80 -20.49 -5.92
C GLN A 116 20.35 -20.34 -5.41
N PRO A 117 20.11 -19.87 -4.17
CA PRO A 117 18.75 -19.54 -3.72
C PRO A 117 18.03 -18.51 -4.58
N LEU A 118 18.74 -17.46 -5.02
CA LEU A 118 18.14 -16.40 -5.84
C LEU A 118 17.76 -16.89 -7.25
N MET A 119 18.55 -17.78 -7.83
CA MET A 119 18.23 -18.39 -9.14
C MET A 119 16.96 -19.26 -9.10
N LYS A 120 16.51 -19.71 -7.92
CA LYS A 120 15.25 -20.45 -7.75
C LYS A 120 14.03 -19.54 -7.65
N LEU A 121 14.22 -18.24 -7.58
CA LEU A 121 13.12 -17.27 -7.57
C LEU A 121 12.60 -17.02 -8.99
N THR A 122 11.29 -16.90 -9.12
CA THR A 122 10.69 -16.43 -10.37
C THR A 122 11.02 -14.96 -10.61
N VAL A 123 10.86 -14.47 -11.84
CA VAL A 123 11.07 -13.05 -12.19
C VAL A 123 10.19 -12.14 -11.31
N THR A 124 8.95 -12.53 -11.05
CA THR A 124 8.04 -11.78 -10.17
C THR A 124 8.55 -11.72 -8.73
N GLN A 125 9.02 -12.85 -8.20
CA GLN A 125 9.61 -12.91 -6.84
C GLN A 125 10.89 -12.08 -6.75
N GLY A 126 11.72 -12.08 -7.79
CA GLY A 126 12.90 -11.24 -7.86
C GLY A 126 12.59 -9.74 -7.87
N ARG A 127 11.55 -9.32 -8.60
CA ARG A 127 11.07 -7.93 -8.57
C ARG A 127 10.57 -7.51 -7.19
N ILE A 128 9.82 -8.38 -6.53
CA ILE A 128 9.34 -8.15 -5.16
C ILE A 128 10.53 -8.08 -4.19
N LEU A 129 11.50 -8.99 -4.31
CA LEU A 129 12.72 -9.00 -3.50
C LEU A 129 13.43 -7.64 -3.53
N ILE A 130 13.61 -7.06 -4.70
CA ILE A 130 14.29 -5.77 -4.83
C ILE A 130 13.51 -4.65 -4.14
N ARG A 131 12.18 -4.61 -4.33
CA ARG A 131 11.33 -3.65 -3.64
C ARG A 131 11.40 -3.80 -2.12
N LEU A 132 11.41 -5.05 -1.63
CA LEU A 132 11.55 -5.34 -0.21
C LEU A 132 12.94 -4.98 0.33
N ILE A 133 14.03 -5.16 -0.44
CA ILE A 133 15.36 -4.67 -0.05
C ILE A 133 15.33 -3.15 0.12
N TYR A 134 14.70 -2.41 -0.79
CA TYR A 134 14.51 -0.97 -0.65
C TYR A 134 13.74 -0.60 0.61
N ARG A 135 12.65 -1.32 0.91
CA ARG A 135 11.86 -1.15 2.13
C ARG A 135 12.71 -1.36 3.38
N GLU A 136 13.42 -2.48 3.47
CA GLU A 136 14.19 -2.88 4.64
C GLU A 136 15.42 -1.99 4.88
N THR A 137 16.01 -1.42 3.84
CA THR A 137 17.12 -0.49 3.94
C THR A 137 16.67 0.95 4.22
N GLN A 138 15.36 1.22 4.28
CA GLN A 138 14.74 2.53 4.56
C GLN A 138 15.28 3.68 3.69
N ASN A 139 15.68 3.41 2.47
CA ASN A 139 16.19 4.42 1.54
C ASN A 139 17.49 5.15 1.97
N THR A 140 17.92 5.01 3.21
CA THR A 140 19.08 5.72 3.74
C THR A 140 20.40 5.10 3.28
N SER A 141 20.52 3.79 3.43
CA SER A 141 21.74 3.06 3.05
C SER A 141 21.93 3.01 1.54
N PHE A 142 20.84 2.92 0.78
CA PHE A 142 20.89 2.87 -0.68
C PHE A 142 21.19 4.23 -1.30
N HIS A 143 20.81 5.33 -0.67
CA HIS A 143 21.14 6.70 -1.09
C HIS A 143 22.64 6.96 -0.94
N HIS A 144 23.24 6.52 0.15
CA HIS A 144 24.68 6.62 0.36
C HIS A 144 25.50 5.71 -0.58
N ILE A 145 25.01 4.49 -0.86
CA ILE A 145 25.61 3.65 -1.90
C ILE A 145 25.49 4.29 -3.28
N LYS A 146 24.46 5.11 -3.51
CA LYS A 146 24.27 5.90 -4.73
C LYS A 146 25.31 7.03 -4.86
N GLU A 147 25.82 7.56 -3.79
CA GLU A 147 26.96 8.51 -3.77
C GLU A 147 28.29 7.83 -4.14
N TYR A 148 28.47 6.56 -3.73
CA TYR A 148 29.60 5.72 -4.18
C TYR A 148 29.37 5.12 -5.58
N ARG A 149 28.65 5.83 -6.43
CA ARG A 149 28.06 5.43 -7.72
C ARG A 149 29.02 4.88 -8.79
N GLY A 150 30.33 4.84 -8.59
CA GLY A 150 31.25 4.53 -9.68
C GLY A 150 31.43 3.06 -10.03
N SER A 151 31.38 2.11 -9.09
CA SER A 151 31.67 0.70 -9.40
C SER A 151 30.83 -0.32 -8.66
N VAL A 152 30.41 -0.03 -7.42
CA VAL A 152 29.67 -0.99 -6.58
C VAL A 152 28.25 -1.19 -7.04
N ASN A 153 27.59 -0.09 -7.36
CA ASN A 153 26.21 -0.06 -7.81
C ASN A 153 26.05 -0.78 -9.16
N ALA A 154 27.02 -0.62 -10.05
CA ALA A 154 26.99 -1.26 -11.37
C ALA A 154 27.06 -2.79 -11.24
N TYR A 155 27.96 -3.34 -10.44
CA TYR A 155 28.10 -4.79 -10.26
C TYR A 155 26.87 -5.43 -9.57
N PHE A 156 26.33 -4.79 -8.53
CA PHE A 156 25.13 -5.25 -7.85
C PHE A 156 23.92 -5.26 -8.79
N TRP A 157 23.64 -4.13 -9.44
CA TRP A 157 22.49 -4.00 -10.34
C TRP A 157 22.65 -4.83 -11.60
N GLN A 158 23.88 -4.95 -12.11
CA GLN A 158 24.17 -5.78 -13.28
C GLN A 158 23.92 -7.26 -13.00
N SER A 159 24.26 -7.73 -11.80
CA SER A 159 24.02 -9.13 -11.43
C SER A 159 22.53 -9.40 -11.14
N ILE A 160 21.83 -8.47 -10.54
CA ILE A 160 20.39 -8.55 -10.34
C ILE A 160 19.66 -8.44 -11.70
N ALA A 161 20.09 -7.54 -12.58
CA ALA A 161 19.55 -7.43 -13.92
C ALA A 161 19.79 -8.70 -14.75
N LEU A 162 20.93 -9.34 -14.57
CA LEU A 162 21.25 -10.62 -15.20
C LEU A 162 20.37 -11.77 -14.70
N LEU A 163 20.01 -11.76 -13.42
CA LEU A 163 19.17 -12.79 -12.81
C LEU A 163 17.68 -12.59 -13.07
N PHE A 164 17.19 -11.35 -13.11
CA PHE A 164 15.76 -11.01 -13.08
C PHE A 164 15.28 -10.11 -14.24
N GLY A 165 16.15 -9.73 -15.17
CA GLY A 165 15.82 -8.88 -16.35
C GLY A 165 15.98 -7.38 -16.10
N HIS A 166 16.02 -6.63 -17.19
CA HIS A 166 16.50 -5.24 -17.25
C HIS A 166 15.67 -4.15 -16.54
N ASN A 167 14.55 -4.43 -15.91
CA ASN A 167 13.63 -3.39 -15.43
C ASN A 167 13.56 -3.30 -13.90
N LEU A 168 14.69 -2.95 -13.27
CA LEU A 168 14.88 -2.93 -11.82
C LEU A 168 14.98 -1.55 -11.19
N LYS A 169 14.56 -0.49 -11.89
CA LYS A 169 14.35 0.83 -11.27
C LYS A 169 13.08 0.75 -10.40
N ALA A 170 13.26 0.42 -9.15
CA ALA A 170 12.14 0.30 -8.24
C ALA A 170 12.40 1.09 -6.96
N ASP A 171 12.01 2.35 -6.95
CA ASP A 171 11.76 3.04 -5.70
C ASP A 171 10.55 2.35 -5.02
N TYR A 172 10.60 2.20 -3.70
CA TYR A 172 9.51 1.61 -2.93
C TYR A 172 8.52 2.69 -2.50
N GLU A 173 7.24 2.50 -2.86
CA GLU A 173 6.16 3.45 -2.59
C GLU A 173 5.08 2.79 -1.72
N PRO A 174 5.21 2.82 -0.38
CA PRO A 174 4.31 2.10 0.54
C PRO A 174 2.85 2.58 0.48
N ASN A 175 2.63 3.84 0.14
CA ASN A 175 1.29 4.43 -0.01
C ASN A 175 0.80 4.50 -1.47
N GLY A 176 1.63 4.06 -2.41
CA GLY A 176 1.36 4.09 -3.83
C GLY A 176 1.36 2.71 -4.47
N ARG A 177 2.24 2.54 -5.41
CA ARG A 177 2.38 1.33 -6.24
C ARG A 177 2.65 0.05 -5.45
N ASP A 178 3.30 0.12 -4.30
CA ASP A 178 3.70 -1.02 -3.49
C ASP A 178 2.81 -1.24 -2.24
N ARG A 179 1.66 -0.55 -2.16
CA ARG A 179 0.75 -0.61 -1.02
C ARG A 179 0.31 -2.04 -0.69
N GLU A 180 -0.05 -2.84 -1.70
CA GLU A 180 -0.46 -4.23 -1.50
C GLU A 180 0.69 -5.09 -0.91
N ILE A 181 1.94 -4.86 -1.35
CA ILE A 181 3.12 -5.53 -0.80
C ILE A 181 3.32 -5.11 0.65
N GLU A 182 3.19 -3.82 0.98
CA GLU A 182 3.36 -3.29 2.34
C GLU A 182 2.30 -3.86 3.30
N GLU A 183 1.04 -3.92 2.89
CA GLU A 183 -0.06 -4.50 3.68
C GLU A 183 0.22 -5.99 3.99
N ILE A 184 0.69 -6.75 3.01
CA ILE A 184 1.05 -8.16 3.18
C ILE A 184 2.25 -8.32 4.12
N VAL A 185 3.29 -7.49 3.96
CA VAL A 185 4.48 -7.56 4.83
C VAL A 185 4.10 -7.27 6.28
N ARG A 186 3.31 -6.21 6.52
CA ARG A 186 2.82 -5.88 7.87
C ARG A 186 2.00 -6.99 8.49
N SER A 187 1.16 -7.66 7.70
CA SER A 187 0.41 -8.83 8.17
C SER A 187 1.35 -9.96 8.59
N ILE A 188 2.33 -10.31 7.74
CA ILE A 188 3.31 -11.36 8.05
C ILE A 188 4.13 -11.00 9.29
N GLU A 189 4.56 -9.75 9.43
CA GLU A 189 5.32 -9.28 10.58
C GLU A 189 4.48 -9.34 11.86
N LYS A 190 3.21 -8.96 11.81
CA LYS A 190 2.30 -9.08 12.94
C LYS A 190 2.11 -10.53 13.40
N ASP A 191 1.96 -11.47 12.46
CA ASP A 191 1.79 -12.89 12.75
C ASP A 191 3.05 -13.52 13.39
N LEU A 192 4.24 -12.92 13.18
CA LEU A 192 5.50 -13.39 13.77
C LEU A 192 5.73 -12.91 15.22
N TYR A 193 4.97 -11.89 15.67
CA TYR A 193 5.10 -11.30 17.01
C TYR A 193 3.93 -11.69 17.94
N GLN A 194 2.99 -12.53 17.48
CA GLN A 194 1.96 -13.17 18.28
C GLN A 194 2.35 -14.63 18.60
#